data_f92e54046246adf280d32a0490e2f60a
#
_entry.id   f92e54046246adf280d32a0490e2f60a
#
_cell.length_a   1.000
_cell.length_b   1.000
_cell.length_c   1.000
_cell.angle_alpha   90.00
_cell.angle_beta   90.00
_cell.angle_gamma   90.00
#
_symmetry.space_group_name_H-M   'P 1'
#
loop_
_entity.id
_entity.type
_entity.pdbx_description
1 polymer ?
#
loop_
_entity_poly.entity_id
_entity_poly.type
_entity_poly.pdbx_seq_one_letter_code
_entity_poly.pdbx_strand_id
1 'polypeptide(L)' 'MERKVLKDNRFRIIGYIDIDSNGDKTLRDSNFMILGYYKNKSDATKDSHFMTIGRGDILTSLLK' A
#
# COMPACT_ATOMS: atom_id res chain seq x y z
N MET A 1 6.54 -13.71 1.17
CA MET A 1 5.59 -12.60 0.99
C MET A 1 4.67 -12.49 2.19
N GLU A 2 4.47 -11.30 2.69
CA GLU A 2 3.67 -11.04 3.87
C GLU A 2 2.46 -10.19 3.49
N ARG A 3 1.31 -10.46 4.10
CA ARG A 3 0.12 -9.63 3.89
C ARG A 3 -0.36 -9.11 5.23
N LYS A 4 -0.59 -7.81 5.29
CA LYS A 4 -1.19 -7.17 6.45
C LYS A 4 -2.60 -6.74 6.11
N VAL A 5 -3.53 -7.01 7.02
CA VAL A 5 -4.92 -6.58 6.87
C VAL A 5 -5.07 -5.25 7.57
N LEU A 6 -5.63 -4.27 6.88
CA LEU A 6 -5.87 -2.94 7.42
C LEU A 6 -7.34 -2.83 7.81
N LYS A 7 -7.58 -2.37 9.01
CA LYS A 7 -8.93 -2.24 9.55
C LYS A 7 -9.15 -0.83 10.08
N ASP A 8 -10.41 -0.38 10.02
CA ASP A 8 -10.78 0.90 10.62
C ASP A 8 -11.03 0.72 12.13
N ASN A 9 -11.47 1.79 12.79
CA ASN A 9 -11.72 1.76 14.24
C ASN A 9 -12.94 0.94 14.62
N ARG A 10 -13.70 0.43 13.64
CA ARG A 10 -14.83 -0.50 13.86
C ARG A 10 -14.47 -1.91 13.47
N PHE A 11 -13.18 -2.19 13.26
CA PHE A 11 -12.66 -3.51 12.85
C PHE A 11 -13.15 -3.99 11.49
N ARG A 12 -13.59 -3.06 10.62
CA ARG A 12 -13.94 -3.40 9.25
C ARG A 12 -12.70 -3.36 8.38
N ILE A 13 -12.57 -4.32 7.47
CA ILE A 13 -11.43 -4.38 6.59
C ILE A 13 -11.54 -3.24 5.57
N ILE A 14 -10.53 -2.37 5.53
CA ILE A 14 -10.48 -1.26 4.59
C ILE A 14 -9.42 -1.45 3.52
N GLY A 15 -8.54 -2.44 3.68
CA GLY A 15 -7.52 -2.70 2.68
C GLY A 15 -6.51 -3.72 3.13
N TYR A 16 -5.51 -3.92 2.26
CA TYR A 16 -4.44 -4.89 2.48
C TYR A 16 -3.13 -4.29 2.01
N ILE A 17 -2.05 -4.65 2.69
CA ILE A 17 -0.69 -4.34 2.22
C ILE A 17 0.04 -5.65 2.02
N ASP A 18 0.49 -5.90 0.80
CA ASP A 18 1.33 -7.05 0.46
C ASP A 18 2.79 -6.59 0.46
N ILE A 19 3.63 -7.29 1.21
CA ILE A 19 5.05 -6.95 1.34
C ILE A 19 5.85 -8.11 0.76
N ASP A 20 6.69 -7.84 -0.24
CA ASP A 20 7.51 -8.89 -0.84
C ASP A 20 8.87 -8.99 -0.13
N SER A 21 9.71 -9.91 -0.60
CA SER A 21 10.99 -10.17 0.01
C SER A 21 11.99 -9.03 -0.17
N ASN A 22 11.74 -8.12 -1.11
CA ASN A 22 12.59 -6.95 -1.34
C ASN A 22 12.20 -5.76 -0.49
N GLY A 23 11.11 -5.87 0.28
CA GLY A 23 10.59 -4.77 1.06
C GLY A 23 9.68 -3.85 0.28
N ASP A 24 9.38 -4.18 -0.97
CA ASP A 24 8.38 -3.45 -1.75
C ASP A 24 6.99 -3.80 -1.26
N LYS A 25 6.10 -2.82 -1.29
CA LYS A 25 4.74 -2.98 -0.79
C LYS A 25 3.72 -2.65 -1.86
N THR A 26 2.61 -3.36 -1.84
CA THR A 26 1.47 -3.07 -2.70
C THR A 26 0.25 -2.86 -1.82
N LEU A 27 -0.39 -1.71 -1.95
CA LEU A 27 -1.61 -1.40 -1.22
C LEU A 27 -2.82 -1.76 -2.07
N ARG A 28 -3.75 -2.50 -1.46
CA ARG A 28 -5.00 -2.87 -2.12
C ARG A 28 -6.17 -2.41 -1.26
N ASP A 29 -7.30 -2.10 -1.91
CA ASP A 29 -8.53 -1.80 -1.17
C ASP A 29 -9.19 -3.10 -0.69
N SER A 30 -10.37 -2.99 -0.08
CA SER A 30 -11.09 -4.16 0.44
C SER A 30 -11.55 -5.10 -0.66
N ASN A 31 -11.59 -4.66 -1.91
CA ASN A 31 -11.93 -5.47 -3.08
C ASN A 31 -10.69 -6.00 -3.80
N PHE A 32 -9.51 -5.85 -3.21
CA PHE A 32 -8.22 -6.25 -3.77
C PHE A 32 -7.79 -5.46 -5.01
N MET A 33 -8.41 -4.31 -5.25
CA MET A 33 -7.96 -3.42 -6.31
C MET A 33 -6.70 -2.68 -5.85
N ILE A 34 -5.69 -2.61 -6.71
CA ILE A 34 -4.43 -1.97 -6.38
C ILE A 34 -4.63 -0.45 -6.31
N LEU A 35 -4.26 0.14 -5.18
CA LEU A 35 -4.33 1.58 -4.97
C LEU A 35 -2.97 2.25 -5.17
N GLY A 36 -1.89 1.53 -4.90
CA GLY A 36 -0.57 2.09 -5.05
C GLY A 36 0.53 1.14 -4.62
N TYR A 37 1.77 1.65 -4.71
CA TYR A 37 2.97 0.86 -4.44
C TYR A 37 3.96 1.68 -3.63
N TYR A 38 4.71 1.00 -2.78
CA TYR A 38 5.89 1.58 -2.17
C TYR A 38 7.12 0.82 -2.66
N LYS A 39 8.09 1.53 -3.24
CA LYS A 39 9.32 0.94 -3.74
C LYS A 39 10.44 1.20 -2.75
N ASN A 40 10.87 0.15 -2.06
CA ASN A 40 11.87 0.26 -1.02
C ASN A 40 13.19 0.80 -1.54
N LYS A 41 13.60 0.37 -2.72
CA LYS A 41 14.90 0.76 -3.28
C LYS A 41 15.01 2.25 -3.53
N SER A 42 13.93 2.89 -3.97
CA SER A 42 13.90 4.33 -4.24
C SER A 42 13.30 5.12 -3.09
N ASP A 43 12.80 4.42 -2.06
CA ASP A 43 12.10 5.04 -0.92
C ASP A 43 11.01 6.00 -1.40
N ALA A 44 10.18 5.53 -2.32
CA ALA A 44 9.15 6.35 -2.94
C ALA A 44 7.83 5.59 -3.00
N THR A 45 6.75 6.32 -2.77
CA THR A 45 5.38 5.79 -2.89
C THR A 45 4.82 6.25 -4.23
N LYS A 46 4.19 5.31 -4.93
CA LYS A 46 3.60 5.54 -6.25
C LYS A 46 2.12 5.18 -6.22
N ASP A 47 1.35 5.86 -7.08
CA ASP A 47 -0.07 5.52 -7.23
C ASP A 47 -0.23 4.28 -8.13
N SER A 48 -1.47 3.92 -8.44
CA SER A 48 -1.76 2.73 -9.25
C SER A 48 -1.25 2.86 -10.70
N HIS A 49 -0.92 4.06 -11.13
CA HIS A 49 -0.36 4.33 -12.47
C HIS A 49 1.17 4.47 -12.44
N PHE A 50 1.81 4.11 -11.33
CA PHE A 50 3.25 4.23 -11.12
C PHE A 50 3.76 5.68 -11.12
N MET A 51 2.89 6.64 -10.88
CA MET A 51 3.31 8.03 -10.70
C MET A 51 3.75 8.22 -9.25
N THR A 52 4.95 8.76 -9.07
CA THR A 52 5.47 9.03 -7.71
C THR A 52 4.65 10.13 -7.05
N ILE A 53 4.08 9.82 -5.89
CA ILE A 53 3.28 10.79 -5.15
C ILE A 53 4.02 11.36 -3.94
N GLY A 54 5.13 10.75 -3.55
CA GLY A 54 5.93 11.26 -2.46
C GLY A 54 7.07 10.33 -2.10
N ARG A 55 7.97 10.81 -1.26
CA ARG A 55 9.06 10.02 -0.73
C ARG A 55 8.65 9.38 0.58
N GLY A 56 9.32 8.27 0.89
CA GLY A 56 8.99 7.50 2.09
C GLY A 56 7.74 6.66 1.87
N ASP A 57 7.35 5.96 2.93
CA ASP A 57 6.20 5.07 2.89
C ASP A 57 4.95 5.84 3.34
N ILE A 58 4.24 6.38 2.37
CA ILE A 58 2.99 7.10 2.61
C ILE A 58 1.80 6.38 1.97
N LEU A 59 1.93 5.05 1.80
CA LEU A 59 0.89 4.24 1.14
C LEU A 59 -0.49 4.43 1.76
N THR A 60 -0.56 4.50 3.09
CA THR A 60 -1.85 4.60 3.78
C THR A 60 -2.58 5.90 3.46
N SER A 61 -1.88 6.91 2.94
CA SER A 61 -2.55 8.14 2.51
C SER A 61 -3.45 7.94 1.30
N LEU A 62 -3.29 6.82 0.58
CA LEU A 62 -4.15 6.47 -0.54
C LEU A 62 -5.47 5.82 -0.10
N LEU A 63 -5.57 5.40 1.15
CA LEU A 63 -6.81 4.92 1.73
C LEU A 63 -7.68 6.11 2.14
N LYS A 64 -8.96 5.99 1.89
CA LYS A 64 -9.90 7.05 2.24
C LYS A 64 -10.92 6.57 3.24
#